data_f43c5ad17333f449151d6516cee4ed88
#
_entry.id   f43c5ad17333f449151d6516cee4ed88
#
_cell.length_a   1.000
_cell.length_b   1.000
_cell.length_c   1.000
_cell.angle_alpha   90.00
_cell.angle_beta   90.00
_cell.angle_gamma   90.00
#
_symmetry.space_group_name_H-M   'P 1'
#
loop_
_entity.id
_entity.type
_entity.pdbx_description
1 polymer ?
#
loop_
_entity_poly.entity_id
_entity_poly.type
_entity_poly.pdbx_seq_one_letter_code
_entity_poly.pdbx_strand_id
1 'polypeptide(L)'
;MRLDKFLANMGVGTRTEVKQLLKKKQVTVNDNVETSPKRQLNPDVDIVKANNRHIQYIDKVYLMLNKPKGYISATEDDKQQTVIDLVDEYKYLNVFPVGRLDKDTEGLLLITNDGQFNHDLMSPTKHVPKTYEVISEKNITKNDINAFKVGIELNEGLAKPAELVKSDETYKSFVTIHEGRYHQVKRMFHAINNEVLELKRISIGDLHLDLTLAPGEYRQLNQQDFKSLGLK
;
A
#
# COMPACT_ATOMS: atom_id res chain seq x y z
N MET A 1 -21.19 -18.26 4.92
CA MET A 1 -20.70 -17.42 6.06
C MET A 1 -21.86 -17.04 6.95
N ARG A 2 -21.69 -16.91 8.30
CA ARG A 2 -22.78 -16.44 9.18
C ARG A 2 -23.08 -14.96 8.97
N LEU A 3 -24.35 -14.58 9.03
CA LEU A 3 -24.82 -13.20 8.85
C LEU A 3 -24.20 -12.21 9.85
N ASP A 4 -24.07 -12.59 11.13
CA ASP A 4 -23.43 -11.72 12.13
C ASP A 4 -21.94 -11.48 11.83
N LYS A 5 -21.24 -12.48 11.30
CA LYS A 5 -19.84 -12.35 10.85
C LYS A 5 -19.74 -11.49 9.59
N PHE A 6 -20.63 -11.71 8.63
CA PHE A 6 -20.68 -10.91 7.40
C PHE A 6 -20.83 -9.41 7.72
N LEU A 7 -21.87 -9.05 8.48
CA LEU A 7 -22.14 -7.65 8.81
C LEU A 7 -21.01 -7.01 9.63
N ALA A 8 -20.42 -7.73 10.58
CA ALA A 8 -19.30 -7.23 11.36
C ALA A 8 -18.05 -7.05 10.48
N ASN A 9 -17.74 -8.01 9.61
CA ASN A 9 -16.60 -7.92 8.69
C ASN A 9 -16.76 -6.78 7.68
N MET A 10 -17.98 -6.43 7.31
CA MET A 10 -18.30 -5.32 6.39
C MET A 10 -18.48 -3.97 7.11
N GLY A 11 -18.03 -3.86 8.36
CA GLY A 11 -17.99 -2.60 9.08
C GLY A 11 -19.33 -2.05 9.54
N VAL A 12 -20.40 -2.84 9.50
CA VAL A 12 -21.74 -2.41 9.95
C VAL A 12 -21.78 -2.15 11.46
N GLY A 13 -20.90 -2.78 12.22
CA GLY A 13 -20.74 -2.62 13.65
C GLY A 13 -20.09 -3.85 14.29
N THR A 14 -19.84 -3.76 15.60
CA THR A 14 -19.37 -4.90 16.39
C THR A 14 -20.40 -6.02 16.36
N ARG A 15 -19.99 -7.24 16.67
CA ARG A 15 -20.93 -8.39 16.74
C ARG A 15 -22.12 -8.15 17.69
N THR A 16 -21.92 -7.35 18.75
CA THR A 16 -22.97 -6.98 19.69
C THR A 16 -23.95 -6.01 19.06
N GLU A 17 -23.47 -4.97 18.39
CA GLU A 17 -24.29 -3.99 17.67
C GLU A 17 -25.07 -4.65 16.53
N VAL A 18 -24.43 -5.51 15.76
CA VAL A 18 -25.09 -6.31 14.70
C VAL A 18 -26.25 -7.14 15.25
N LYS A 19 -26.08 -7.81 16.42
CA LYS A 19 -27.18 -8.53 17.07
C LYS A 19 -28.32 -7.61 17.49
N GLN A 20 -28.04 -6.36 17.87
CA GLN A 20 -29.07 -5.38 18.18
C GLN A 20 -29.84 -4.93 16.94
N LEU A 21 -29.12 -4.70 15.80
CA LEU A 21 -29.76 -4.38 14.51
C LEU A 21 -30.71 -5.50 14.07
N LEU A 22 -30.28 -6.76 14.20
CA LEU A 22 -31.11 -7.94 13.89
C LEU A 22 -32.36 -8.00 14.76
N LYS A 23 -32.25 -7.81 16.08
CA LYS A 23 -33.39 -7.74 17.01
C LYS A 23 -34.37 -6.62 16.67
N LYS A 24 -33.84 -5.47 16.21
CA LYS A 24 -34.66 -4.31 15.76
C LYS A 24 -35.26 -4.49 14.38
N LYS A 25 -35.10 -5.64 13.73
CA LYS A 25 -35.56 -5.93 12.36
C LYS A 25 -35.03 -4.95 11.29
N GLN A 26 -33.82 -4.45 11.51
CA GLN A 26 -33.15 -3.47 10.62
C GLN A 26 -32.26 -4.13 9.56
N VAL A 27 -32.29 -5.46 9.48
CA VAL A 27 -31.50 -6.24 8.51
C VAL A 27 -32.45 -7.06 7.65
N THR A 28 -32.22 -7.03 6.33
CA THR A 28 -32.91 -7.91 5.40
C THR A 28 -31.91 -8.75 4.60
N VAL A 29 -32.31 -9.96 4.25
CA VAL A 29 -31.60 -10.84 3.33
C VAL A 29 -32.56 -11.24 2.22
N ASN A 30 -32.23 -10.92 0.96
CA ASN A 30 -33.11 -11.12 -0.20
C ASN A 30 -34.48 -10.48 0.03
N ASP A 31 -34.48 -9.23 0.53
CA ASP A 31 -35.64 -8.40 0.85
C ASP A 31 -36.54 -8.93 2.00
N ASN A 32 -36.20 -10.05 2.62
CA ASN A 32 -36.92 -10.58 3.79
C ASN A 32 -36.22 -10.16 5.08
N VAL A 33 -36.99 -9.69 6.05
CA VAL A 33 -36.46 -9.34 7.38
C VAL A 33 -35.83 -10.56 8.04
N GLU A 34 -34.61 -10.41 8.48
CA GLU A 34 -33.86 -11.46 9.15
C GLU A 34 -33.50 -11.03 10.59
N THR A 35 -33.70 -11.93 11.55
CA THR A 35 -33.43 -11.69 12.97
C THR A 35 -32.41 -12.65 13.56
N SER A 36 -32.08 -13.74 12.83
CA SER A 36 -31.14 -14.75 13.30
C SER A 36 -29.70 -14.39 12.96
N PRO A 37 -28.83 -14.15 13.95
CA PRO A 37 -27.40 -13.90 13.70
C PRO A 37 -26.67 -15.12 13.13
N LYS A 38 -27.23 -16.31 13.29
CA LYS A 38 -26.62 -17.58 12.85
C LYS A 38 -26.99 -17.97 11.41
N ARG A 39 -27.88 -17.21 10.75
CA ARG A 39 -28.25 -17.48 9.36
C ARG A 39 -26.99 -17.62 8.52
N GLN A 40 -26.92 -18.68 7.71
CA GLN A 40 -25.86 -18.87 6.74
C GLN A 40 -26.17 -18.06 5.49
N LEU A 41 -25.16 -17.36 4.98
CA LEU A 41 -25.20 -16.60 3.74
C LEU A 41 -24.24 -17.20 2.71
N ASN A 42 -24.62 -17.08 1.44
CA ASN A 42 -23.69 -17.09 0.32
C ASN A 42 -23.41 -15.63 -0.09
N PRO A 43 -22.21 -15.07 0.23
CA PRO A 43 -21.91 -13.67 -0.04
C PRO A 43 -21.97 -13.29 -1.53
N ASP A 44 -21.82 -14.28 -2.43
CA ASP A 44 -21.80 -14.06 -3.89
C ASP A 44 -23.22 -13.98 -4.49
N VAL A 45 -24.23 -14.39 -3.73
CA VAL A 45 -25.61 -14.52 -4.23
C VAL A 45 -26.62 -13.75 -3.38
N ASP A 46 -26.46 -13.79 -2.05
CA ASP A 46 -27.41 -13.19 -1.13
C ASP A 46 -27.26 -11.66 -1.08
N ILE A 47 -28.37 -10.95 -1.27
CA ILE A 47 -28.44 -9.49 -1.15
C ILE A 47 -28.74 -9.15 0.31
N VAL A 48 -27.76 -8.56 1.00
CA VAL A 48 -27.89 -8.14 2.40
C VAL A 48 -28.05 -6.63 2.47
N LYS A 49 -29.05 -6.16 3.25
CA LYS A 49 -29.22 -4.74 3.56
C LYS A 49 -29.24 -4.55 5.07
N ALA A 50 -28.61 -3.50 5.55
CA ALA A 50 -28.70 -3.04 6.95
C ALA A 50 -29.14 -1.57 6.94
N ASN A 51 -30.18 -1.22 7.73
CA ASN A 51 -30.78 0.13 7.71
C ASN A 51 -31.14 0.61 6.29
N ASN A 52 -31.69 -0.29 5.46
CA ASN A 52 -32.03 -0.08 4.05
C ASN A 52 -30.85 0.21 3.13
N ARG A 53 -29.59 0.11 3.58
CA ARG A 53 -28.40 0.25 2.76
C ARG A 53 -27.90 -1.13 2.34
N HIS A 54 -27.62 -1.30 1.05
CA HIS A 54 -27.00 -2.53 0.55
C HIS A 54 -25.58 -2.66 1.12
N ILE A 55 -25.26 -3.84 1.65
CA ILE A 55 -23.94 -4.19 2.17
C ILE A 55 -23.28 -5.12 1.17
N GLN A 56 -22.34 -4.58 0.42
CA GLN A 56 -21.56 -5.36 -0.54
C GLN A 56 -20.50 -6.17 0.20
N TYR A 57 -20.33 -7.44 -0.16
CA TYR A 57 -19.23 -8.24 0.35
C TYR A 57 -17.92 -7.87 -0.33
N ILE A 58 -16.90 -7.58 0.45
CA ILE A 58 -15.54 -7.36 0.00
C ILE A 58 -14.64 -8.33 0.77
N ASP A 59 -14.05 -9.29 0.06
CA ASP A 59 -13.12 -10.25 0.66
C ASP A 59 -11.72 -9.66 0.72
N LYS A 60 -11.22 -9.18 -0.42
CA LYS A 60 -9.91 -8.59 -0.57
C LYS A 60 -10.00 -7.24 -1.25
N VAL A 61 -9.15 -6.33 -0.81
CA VAL A 61 -9.00 -5.01 -1.41
C VAL A 61 -7.53 -4.74 -1.72
N TYR A 62 -7.29 -4.06 -2.82
CA TYR A 62 -5.96 -3.70 -3.29
C TYR A 62 -6.00 -2.27 -3.79
N LEU A 63 -5.28 -1.39 -3.11
CA LEU A 63 -5.27 0.05 -3.38
C LEU A 63 -3.88 0.50 -3.79
N MET A 64 -3.83 1.41 -4.76
CA MET A 64 -2.69 2.24 -5.07
C MET A 64 -2.89 3.59 -4.40
N LEU A 65 -2.01 3.96 -3.49
CA LEU A 65 -1.98 5.26 -2.81
C LEU A 65 -0.79 6.06 -3.32
N ASN A 66 -1.01 7.33 -3.68
CA ASN A 66 0.05 8.31 -3.79
C ASN A 66 0.32 8.88 -2.39
N LYS A 67 1.23 8.22 -1.66
CA LYS A 67 1.54 8.58 -0.27
C LYS A 67 2.13 10.00 -0.19
N PRO A 68 1.56 10.91 0.60
CA PRO A 68 2.16 12.21 0.87
C PRO A 68 3.24 12.12 1.95
N LYS A 69 4.05 13.18 2.10
CA LYS A 69 4.92 13.37 3.27
C LYS A 69 4.09 13.50 4.55
N GLY A 70 4.69 13.19 5.69
CA GLY A 70 4.07 13.37 7.01
C GLY A 70 3.35 12.14 7.57
N TYR A 71 3.03 11.15 6.75
CA TYR A 71 2.35 9.91 7.16
C TYR A 71 3.34 8.76 7.29
N ILE A 72 3.22 7.98 8.37
CA ILE A 72 4.03 6.77 8.56
C ILE A 72 3.35 5.56 7.90
N SER A 73 4.16 4.62 7.40
CA SER A 73 3.68 3.35 6.83
C SER A 73 3.42 2.33 7.95
N ALA A 74 2.38 2.57 8.73
CA ALA A 74 1.89 1.72 9.81
C ALA A 74 0.38 1.54 9.69
N THR A 75 -0.19 0.54 10.37
CA THR A 75 -1.64 0.31 10.45
C THR A 75 -2.30 1.23 11.45
N GLU A 76 -1.63 1.50 12.56
CA GLU A 76 -2.08 2.37 13.64
C GLU A 76 -0.88 2.97 14.37
N ASP A 77 -1.04 4.14 14.97
CA ASP A 77 -0.06 4.77 15.85
C ASP A 77 -0.77 5.79 16.75
N ASP A 78 -0.38 5.87 18.02
CA ASP A 78 -1.03 6.74 19.01
C ASP A 78 -0.66 8.23 18.86
N LYS A 79 0.40 8.54 18.13
CA LYS A 79 0.99 9.90 18.06
C LYS A 79 1.12 10.45 16.65
N GLN A 80 1.12 9.62 15.65
CA GLN A 80 1.39 10.00 14.27
C GLN A 80 0.29 9.52 13.32
N GLN A 81 -0.02 10.32 12.34
CA GLN A 81 -0.91 9.92 11.26
C GLN A 81 -0.29 8.79 10.44
N THR A 82 -1.09 7.79 10.14
CA THR A 82 -0.69 6.62 9.37
C THR A 82 -1.27 6.68 7.96
N VAL A 83 -0.70 5.91 7.05
CA VAL A 83 -1.23 5.79 5.69
C VAL A 83 -2.64 5.18 5.65
N ILE A 84 -3.05 4.48 6.72
CA ILE A 84 -4.41 3.91 6.82
C ILE A 84 -5.45 4.99 7.14
N ASP A 85 -5.05 6.12 7.75
CA ASP A 85 -5.94 7.25 7.95
C ASP A 85 -6.36 7.93 6.65
N LEU A 86 -5.59 7.74 5.56
CA LEU A 86 -5.91 8.22 4.23
C LEU A 86 -6.94 7.34 3.50
N VAL A 87 -7.14 6.11 3.94
CA VAL A 87 -8.05 5.12 3.36
C VAL A 87 -9.09 4.66 4.39
N ASP A 88 -9.59 5.57 5.19
CA ASP A 88 -10.46 5.34 6.35
C ASP A 88 -11.69 4.48 6.03
N GLU A 89 -12.26 4.64 4.85
CA GLU A 89 -13.39 3.84 4.38
C GLU A 89 -13.11 2.33 4.28
N TYR A 90 -11.82 1.91 4.27
CA TYR A 90 -11.40 0.50 4.22
C TYR A 90 -10.86 -0.03 5.55
N LYS A 91 -10.78 0.77 6.61
CA LYS A 91 -10.25 0.35 7.92
C LYS A 91 -10.90 -0.91 8.47
N TYR A 92 -12.23 -1.04 8.26
CA TYR A 92 -12.97 -2.21 8.72
C TYR A 92 -12.52 -3.54 8.09
N LEU A 93 -11.81 -3.49 6.96
CA LEU A 93 -11.22 -4.66 6.30
C LEU A 93 -9.84 -5.03 6.85
N ASN A 94 -9.35 -4.36 7.88
CA ASN A 94 -8.02 -4.56 8.48
C ASN A 94 -6.89 -4.45 7.44
N VAL A 95 -6.96 -3.42 6.61
CA VAL A 95 -5.95 -3.14 5.58
C VAL A 95 -4.62 -2.72 6.20
N PHE A 96 -3.53 -3.00 5.49
CA PHE A 96 -2.16 -2.65 5.87
C PHE A 96 -1.32 -2.25 4.65
N PRO A 97 -0.25 -1.45 4.83
CA PRO A 97 0.63 -1.08 3.73
C PRO A 97 1.51 -2.26 3.30
N VAL A 98 1.69 -2.40 1.98
CA VAL A 98 2.58 -3.38 1.34
C VAL A 98 4.00 -2.81 1.31
N GLY A 99 4.83 -3.26 2.24
CA GLY A 99 6.11 -2.65 2.51
C GLY A 99 5.97 -1.28 3.17
N ARG A 100 7.08 -0.55 3.21
CA ARG A 100 7.15 0.73 3.93
C ARG A 100 7.82 1.80 3.07
N LEU A 101 7.34 3.02 3.20
CA LEU A 101 8.01 4.26 2.84
C LEU A 101 8.23 5.08 4.11
N ASP A 102 9.34 5.81 4.17
CA ASP A 102 9.63 6.69 5.28
C ASP A 102 8.58 7.80 5.39
N LYS A 103 8.50 8.46 6.54
CA LYS A 103 7.53 9.53 6.80
C LYS A 103 7.64 10.68 5.79
N ASP A 104 8.85 11.02 5.39
CA ASP A 104 9.18 12.09 4.45
C ASP A 104 9.33 11.62 2.98
N THR A 105 9.15 10.32 2.71
CA THR A 105 9.14 9.74 1.36
C THR A 105 7.73 9.70 0.80
N GLU A 106 7.60 10.09 -0.46
CA GLU A 106 6.32 10.16 -1.18
C GLU A 106 6.15 9.04 -2.19
N GLY A 107 4.97 8.98 -2.80
CA GLY A 107 4.68 8.23 -4.02
C GLY A 107 4.00 6.90 -3.82
N LEU A 108 4.27 5.97 -4.72
CA LEU A 108 3.55 4.71 -4.83
C LEU A 108 3.67 3.84 -3.57
N LEU A 109 2.57 3.69 -2.87
CA LEU A 109 2.40 2.72 -1.79
C LEU A 109 1.14 1.88 -2.06
N LEU A 110 1.28 0.56 -1.97
CA LEU A 110 0.14 -0.33 -2.08
C LEU A 110 -0.44 -0.61 -0.69
N ILE A 111 -1.75 -0.72 -0.61
CA ILE A 111 -2.49 -1.05 0.63
C ILE A 111 -3.43 -2.21 0.32
N THR A 112 -3.48 -3.20 1.20
CA THR A 112 -4.32 -4.40 1.03
C THR A 112 -4.62 -5.04 2.38
N ASN A 113 -5.58 -5.98 2.39
CA ASN A 113 -5.80 -6.93 3.48
C ASN A 113 -5.34 -8.36 3.11
N ASP A 114 -4.62 -8.52 1.98
CA ASP A 114 -4.10 -9.81 1.52
C ASP A 114 -2.63 -10.00 1.91
N GLY A 115 -2.39 -10.84 2.93
CA GLY A 115 -1.04 -11.17 3.39
C GLY A 115 -0.18 -11.90 2.34
N GLN A 116 -0.81 -12.72 1.48
CA GLN A 116 -0.08 -13.43 0.41
C GLN A 116 0.41 -12.44 -0.65
N PHE A 117 -0.43 -11.50 -1.07
CA PHE A 117 -0.04 -10.43 -1.99
C PHE A 117 1.15 -9.62 -1.45
N ASN A 118 1.10 -9.24 -0.16
CA ASN A 118 2.22 -8.54 0.47
C ASN A 118 3.50 -9.38 0.47
N HIS A 119 3.42 -10.66 0.86
CA HIS A 119 4.56 -11.56 0.84
C HIS A 119 5.15 -11.71 -0.56
N ASP A 120 4.31 -11.82 -1.59
CA ASP A 120 4.74 -11.99 -2.97
C ASP A 120 5.50 -10.77 -3.52
N LEU A 121 5.13 -9.57 -3.11
CA LEU A 121 5.79 -8.34 -3.55
C LEU A 121 7.01 -7.94 -2.70
N MET A 122 6.98 -8.26 -1.40
CA MET A 122 8.01 -7.79 -0.47
C MET A 122 9.07 -8.85 -0.14
N SER A 123 8.87 -10.11 -0.56
CA SER A 123 9.86 -11.17 -0.33
C SER A 123 11.22 -10.81 -0.93
N PRO A 124 12.30 -10.83 -0.14
CA PRO A 124 13.65 -10.54 -0.62
C PRO A 124 14.12 -11.47 -1.74
N THR A 125 13.54 -12.67 -1.84
CA THR A 125 13.89 -13.68 -2.85
C THR A 125 13.32 -13.36 -4.23
N LYS A 126 12.23 -12.58 -4.31
CA LYS A 126 11.62 -12.20 -5.59
C LYS A 126 12.27 -10.98 -6.24
N HIS A 127 13.07 -10.22 -5.49
CA HIS A 127 13.83 -9.07 -5.99
C HIS A 127 13.03 -8.06 -6.82
N VAL A 128 11.74 -7.88 -6.50
CA VAL A 128 10.87 -6.97 -7.23
C VAL A 128 11.50 -5.57 -7.22
N PRO A 129 11.85 -5.00 -8.40
CA PRO A 129 12.50 -3.71 -8.48
C PRO A 129 11.58 -2.60 -7.96
N LYS A 130 12.17 -1.59 -7.34
CA LYS A 130 11.50 -0.39 -6.87
C LYS A 130 12.26 0.82 -7.38
N THR A 131 11.61 1.65 -8.17
CA THR A 131 12.24 2.83 -8.74
C THR A 131 11.77 4.08 -8.02
N TYR A 132 12.73 4.93 -7.71
CA TYR A 132 12.54 6.19 -7.01
C TYR A 132 13.01 7.35 -7.87
N GLU A 133 12.23 8.41 -7.91
CA GLU A 133 12.67 9.74 -8.32
C GLU A 133 13.35 10.40 -7.12
N VAL A 134 14.52 10.97 -7.36
CA VAL A 134 15.36 11.59 -6.32
C VAL A 134 15.72 13.01 -6.75
N ILE A 135 15.49 13.96 -5.86
CA ILE A 135 16.13 15.29 -5.93
C ILE A 135 17.26 15.29 -4.89
N SER A 136 18.48 15.56 -5.34
CA SER A 136 19.67 15.51 -4.48
C SER A 136 20.35 16.88 -4.40
N GLU A 137 21.18 17.07 -3.35
CA GLU A 137 21.91 18.32 -3.13
C GLU A 137 22.91 18.61 -4.26
N LYS A 138 23.53 17.54 -4.80
CA LYS A 138 24.55 17.64 -5.86
C LYS A 138 24.14 16.85 -7.10
N ASN A 139 24.60 17.31 -8.25
CA ASN A 139 24.42 16.58 -9.50
C ASN A 139 25.12 15.22 -9.47
N ILE A 140 24.46 14.22 -10.05
CA ILE A 140 25.01 12.87 -10.19
C ILE A 140 26.12 12.87 -11.24
N THR A 141 27.25 12.26 -10.90
CA THR A 141 28.42 12.07 -11.75
C THR A 141 28.47 10.65 -12.33
N LYS A 142 29.34 10.43 -13.32
CA LYS A 142 29.62 9.09 -13.86
C LYS A 142 30.20 8.14 -12.80
N ASN A 143 30.98 8.66 -11.86
CA ASN A 143 31.54 7.85 -10.76
C ASN A 143 30.44 7.36 -9.82
N ASP A 144 29.44 8.19 -9.52
CA ASP A 144 28.31 7.82 -8.69
C ASP A 144 27.49 6.71 -9.34
N ILE A 145 27.22 6.82 -10.64
CA ILE A 145 26.52 5.78 -11.42
C ILE A 145 27.30 4.45 -11.36
N ASN A 146 28.62 4.48 -11.52
CA ASN A 146 29.45 3.28 -11.42
C ASN A 146 29.45 2.68 -10.01
N ALA A 147 29.49 3.52 -8.97
CA ALA A 147 29.42 3.08 -7.58
C ALA A 147 28.11 2.35 -7.29
N PHE A 148 26.98 2.88 -7.71
CA PHE A 148 25.67 2.24 -7.56
C PHE A 148 25.60 0.90 -8.29
N LYS A 149 26.15 0.83 -9.50
CA LYS A 149 26.19 -0.39 -10.32
C LYS A 149 27.00 -1.53 -9.69
N VAL A 150 28.04 -1.22 -8.94
CA VAL A 150 28.87 -2.20 -8.21
C VAL A 150 28.24 -2.59 -6.89
N GLY A 151 27.52 -1.68 -6.27
CA GLY A 151 26.96 -1.77 -4.92
C GLY A 151 27.64 -0.77 -3.98
N ILE A 152 26.87 -0.24 -3.05
CA ILE A 152 27.33 0.75 -2.07
C ILE A 152 27.53 0.08 -0.72
N GLU A 153 28.69 0.29 -0.09
CA GLU A 153 28.94 -0.19 1.27
C GLU A 153 28.09 0.61 2.27
N LEU A 154 27.29 -0.10 3.05
CA LEU A 154 26.48 0.43 4.14
C LEU A 154 26.92 -0.22 5.45
N ASN A 155 26.49 0.32 6.60
CA ASN A 155 26.93 -0.18 7.91
C ASN A 155 26.70 -1.68 8.13
N GLU A 156 25.64 -2.24 7.54
CA GLU A 156 25.27 -3.66 7.60
C GLU A 156 25.79 -4.47 6.40
N GLY A 157 26.78 -3.96 5.68
CA GLY A 157 27.44 -4.60 4.54
C GLY A 157 26.96 -4.09 3.18
N LEU A 158 27.60 -4.61 2.14
CA LEU A 158 27.40 -4.17 0.75
C LEU A 158 25.92 -4.26 0.34
N ALA A 159 25.37 -3.15 -0.14
CA ALA A 159 24.06 -3.13 -0.77
C ALA A 159 24.13 -3.82 -2.13
N LYS A 160 23.02 -4.44 -2.53
CA LYS A 160 22.93 -5.02 -3.88
C LYS A 160 23.16 -3.94 -4.95
N PRO A 161 23.73 -4.31 -6.10
CA PRO A 161 23.81 -3.43 -7.25
C PRO A 161 22.48 -2.74 -7.54
N ALA A 162 22.53 -1.45 -7.79
CA ALA A 162 21.38 -0.61 -8.09
C ALA A 162 21.64 0.16 -9.38
N GLU A 163 20.58 0.50 -10.08
CA GLU A 163 20.66 1.36 -11.26
C GLU A 163 20.45 2.81 -10.83
N LEU A 164 21.38 3.68 -11.19
CA LEU A 164 21.27 5.13 -11.00
C LEU A 164 21.31 5.79 -12.38
N VAL A 165 20.23 6.49 -12.74
CA VAL A 165 20.09 7.18 -14.02
C VAL A 165 19.94 8.67 -13.76
N LYS A 166 20.81 9.47 -14.39
CA LYS A 166 20.72 10.93 -14.35
C LYS A 166 19.56 11.41 -15.25
N SER A 167 18.74 12.32 -14.75
CA SER A 167 17.76 13.06 -15.54
C SER A 167 18.43 14.21 -16.31
N ASP A 168 17.73 14.73 -17.32
CA ASP A 168 18.09 16.00 -17.98
C ASP A 168 17.86 17.21 -17.07
N GLU A 169 17.00 17.07 -16.07
CA GLU A 169 16.77 18.10 -15.04
C GLU A 169 17.92 18.11 -14.03
N THR A 170 18.36 19.32 -13.66
CA THR A 170 19.41 19.53 -12.67
C THR A 170 19.01 18.95 -11.31
N TYR A 171 19.96 18.26 -10.64
CA TYR A 171 19.78 17.60 -9.33
C TYR A 171 18.79 16.43 -9.30
N LYS A 172 18.15 16.10 -10.41
CA LYS A 172 17.18 15.01 -10.50
C LYS A 172 17.83 13.75 -11.05
N SER A 173 17.47 12.62 -10.46
CA SER A 173 17.89 11.28 -10.89
C SER A 173 16.82 10.23 -10.58
N PHE A 174 17.00 9.04 -11.13
CA PHE A 174 16.17 7.87 -10.86
C PHE A 174 17.04 6.75 -10.33
N VAL A 175 16.58 6.09 -9.27
CA VAL A 175 17.26 4.96 -8.64
C VAL A 175 16.36 3.76 -8.61
N THR A 176 16.83 2.64 -9.15
CA THR A 176 16.15 1.35 -9.07
C THR A 176 16.93 0.41 -8.15
N ILE A 177 16.28 -0.04 -7.08
CA ILE A 177 16.82 -1.00 -6.12
C ILE A 177 16.03 -2.30 -6.14
N HIS A 178 16.69 -3.43 -5.81
CA HIS A 178 16.13 -4.79 -5.79
C HIS A 178 15.99 -5.38 -4.38
N GLU A 179 16.14 -4.56 -3.37
CA GLU A 179 15.99 -4.88 -1.95
C GLU A 179 15.35 -3.69 -1.22
N GLY A 180 15.18 -3.78 0.08
CA GLY A 180 14.55 -2.71 0.88
C GLY A 180 15.12 -2.67 2.29
N ARG A 181 16.33 -2.10 2.45
CA ARG A 181 16.93 -1.84 3.76
C ARG A 181 16.39 -0.53 4.35
N TYR A 182 16.57 -0.36 5.64
CA TYR A 182 16.16 0.87 6.34
C TYR A 182 16.83 2.10 5.72
N HIS A 183 16.03 3.08 5.28
CA HIS A 183 16.45 4.32 4.61
C HIS A 183 17.47 4.10 3.49
N GLN A 184 17.36 3.00 2.73
CA GLN A 184 18.42 2.53 1.83
C GLN A 184 18.86 3.58 0.82
N VAL A 185 17.96 4.17 0.06
CA VAL A 185 18.32 5.15 -1.00
C VAL A 185 19.03 6.35 -0.38
N LYS A 186 18.52 6.92 0.71
CA LYS A 186 19.14 8.06 1.40
C LYS A 186 20.56 7.74 1.85
N ARG A 187 20.77 6.56 2.45
CA ARG A 187 22.08 6.11 2.93
C ARG A 187 23.04 5.83 1.77
N MET A 188 22.56 5.31 0.65
CA MET A 188 23.40 5.13 -0.54
C MET A 188 23.87 6.47 -1.09
N PHE A 189 23.01 7.50 -1.13
CA PHE A 189 23.41 8.85 -1.53
C PHE A 189 24.40 9.46 -0.54
N HIS A 190 24.16 9.32 0.75
CA HIS A 190 25.09 9.79 1.78
C HIS A 190 26.47 9.15 1.64
N ALA A 191 26.56 7.87 1.33
CA ALA A 191 27.82 7.15 1.12
C ALA A 191 28.65 7.65 -0.08
N ILE A 192 28.03 8.31 -1.05
CA ILE A 192 28.71 8.99 -2.16
C ILE A 192 28.88 10.50 -1.90
N ASN A 193 28.80 10.95 -0.67
CA ASN A 193 28.89 12.35 -0.25
C ASN A 193 27.84 13.26 -0.91
N ASN A 194 26.62 12.76 -1.09
CA ASN A 194 25.47 13.50 -1.58
C ASN A 194 24.30 13.30 -0.62
N GLU A 195 23.33 14.21 -0.63
CA GLU A 195 22.14 14.15 0.22
C GLU A 195 20.87 14.10 -0.62
N VAL A 196 19.90 13.28 -0.19
CA VAL A 196 18.57 13.23 -0.77
C VAL A 196 17.70 14.30 -0.13
N LEU A 197 17.25 15.27 -0.92
CA LEU A 197 16.36 16.35 -0.51
C LEU A 197 14.89 15.93 -0.65
N GLU A 198 14.56 15.25 -1.77
CA GLU A 198 13.23 14.70 -2.01
C GLU A 198 13.34 13.28 -2.55
N LEU A 199 12.42 12.42 -2.11
CA LEU A 199 12.37 11.03 -2.49
C LEU A 199 10.92 10.61 -2.76
N LYS A 200 10.68 10.10 -3.97
CA LYS A 200 9.36 9.65 -4.39
C LYS A 200 9.44 8.30 -5.09
N ARG A 201 8.77 7.29 -4.57
CA ARG A 201 8.68 6.00 -5.27
C ARG A 201 7.70 6.10 -6.43
N ILE A 202 8.19 5.85 -7.64
CA ILE A 202 7.41 5.98 -8.87
C ILE A 202 6.98 4.64 -9.45
N SER A 203 7.65 3.53 -9.09
CA SER A 203 7.20 2.20 -9.53
C SER A 203 7.58 1.07 -8.56
N ILE A 204 6.84 -0.03 -8.66
CA ILE A 204 7.11 -1.35 -8.07
C ILE A 204 6.93 -2.37 -9.19
N GLY A 205 8.00 -3.09 -9.57
CA GLY A 205 7.99 -3.86 -10.81
C GLY A 205 7.70 -2.94 -12.00
N ASP A 206 6.81 -3.38 -12.87
CA ASP A 206 6.32 -2.59 -14.02
C ASP A 206 5.06 -1.78 -13.66
N LEU A 207 4.60 -1.81 -12.42
CA LEU A 207 3.49 -0.97 -11.96
C LEU A 207 4.00 0.44 -11.64
N HIS A 208 3.57 1.42 -12.40
CA HIS A 208 3.86 2.83 -12.19
C HIS A 208 2.79 3.52 -11.35
N LEU A 209 3.20 4.54 -10.59
CA LEU A 209 2.27 5.44 -9.90
C LEU A 209 1.36 6.11 -10.94
N ASP A 210 0.08 6.08 -10.69
CA ASP A 210 -0.91 6.80 -11.49
C ASP A 210 -0.75 8.31 -11.27
N LEU A 211 -0.34 9.01 -12.31
CA LEU A 211 -0.05 10.46 -12.25
C LEU A 211 -1.30 11.32 -12.08
N THR A 212 -2.50 10.74 -12.24
CA THR A 212 -3.76 11.44 -11.97
C THR A 212 -4.09 11.55 -10.48
N LEU A 213 -3.45 10.72 -9.65
CA LEU A 213 -3.63 10.76 -8.20
C LEU A 213 -2.81 11.88 -7.58
N ALA A 214 -3.48 12.86 -6.98
CA ALA A 214 -2.82 13.84 -6.13
C ALA A 214 -2.23 13.19 -4.86
N PRO A 215 -1.25 13.81 -4.17
CA PRO A 215 -0.75 13.31 -2.89
C PRO A 215 -1.89 13.10 -1.88
N GLY A 216 -1.98 11.90 -1.32
CA GLY A 216 -3.05 11.47 -0.41
C GLY A 216 -4.23 10.78 -1.10
N GLU A 217 -4.33 10.85 -2.41
CA GLU A 217 -5.37 10.16 -3.16
C GLU A 217 -4.98 8.71 -3.46
N TYR A 218 -6.00 7.89 -3.63
CA TYR A 218 -5.84 6.47 -3.94
C TYR A 218 -6.94 5.99 -4.91
N ARG A 219 -6.68 4.85 -5.53
CA ARG A 219 -7.65 4.09 -6.32
C ARG A 219 -7.47 2.59 -6.13
N GLN A 220 -8.49 1.83 -6.47
CA GLN A 220 -8.36 0.38 -6.54
C GLN A 220 -7.45 -0.05 -7.70
N LEU A 221 -6.73 -1.15 -7.53
CA LEU A 221 -5.98 -1.79 -8.61
C LEU A 221 -6.93 -2.44 -9.60
N ASN A 222 -6.63 -2.26 -10.88
CA ASN A 222 -7.33 -2.91 -11.98
C ASN A 222 -6.53 -4.14 -12.48
N GLN A 223 -7.09 -4.88 -13.43
CA GLN A 223 -6.45 -6.08 -13.99
C GLN A 223 -5.08 -5.81 -14.63
N GLN A 224 -4.88 -4.63 -15.24
CA GLN A 224 -3.59 -4.26 -15.84
C GLN A 224 -2.53 -4.01 -14.77
N ASP A 225 -2.91 -3.43 -13.63
CA ASP A 225 -2.01 -3.21 -12.49
C ASP A 225 -1.47 -4.55 -11.96
N PHE A 226 -2.33 -5.57 -11.81
CA PHE A 226 -1.90 -6.91 -11.39
C PHE A 226 -0.92 -7.55 -12.38
N LYS A 227 -1.18 -7.42 -13.70
CA LYS A 227 -0.24 -7.90 -14.73
C LYS A 227 1.12 -7.23 -14.62
N SER A 228 1.14 -5.91 -14.41
CA SER A 228 2.37 -5.12 -14.26
C SER A 228 3.16 -5.52 -13.00
N LEU A 229 2.50 -6.07 -11.98
CA LEU A 229 3.16 -6.64 -10.79
C LEU A 229 3.66 -8.09 -11.01
N GLY A 230 3.41 -8.69 -12.18
CA GLY A 230 3.73 -10.09 -12.47
C GLY A 230 2.84 -11.08 -11.70
N LEU A 231 1.67 -10.63 -11.22
CA LEU A 231 0.69 -11.43 -10.49
C LEU A 231 -0.46 -11.82 -11.43
N LYS A 232 -0.95 -13.06 -11.26
CA LYS A 232 -2.07 -13.60 -12.06
C LYS A 232 -3.39 -13.42 -11.34
#